data_e0fbf8732fa51f9c0a6e689a5f0bdd76
#
_entry.id   e0fbf8732fa51f9c0a6e689a5f0bdd76
#
_cell.length_a   1.000
_cell.length_b   1.000
_cell.length_c   1.000
_cell.angle_alpha   90.00
_cell.angle_beta   90.00
_cell.angle_gamma   90.00
#
_symmetry.space_group_name_H-M   'P 1'
#
loop_
_entity.id
_entity.type
_entity.pdbx_description
1 polymer ?
#
loop_
_entity_poly.entity_id
_entity_poly.type
_entity_poly.pdbx_seq_one_letter_code
_entity_poly.pdbx_strand_id
1 'polypeptide(L)'
;YKSVVPNWRAFKYLRKYDNTVEVGQDLTPKFFELITPEVALDNYGLVRNNTCYLAGETLEIRSTTKDTYMLLGCYVHPNVVEATYSSWIATEYPYAIIYGAAAIIFSQIGYEEQAGSMQQLANLQYNQLLQQIVARGD
;
A
#
# COMPACT_ATOMS: atom_id res chain seq x y z
N TYR A 1 -4.70 -13.62 -3.86
CA TYR A 1 -3.57 -12.86 -3.26
C TYR A 1 -3.75 -12.66 -1.77
N LYS A 2 -4.95 -12.48 -1.27
CA LYS A 2 -5.21 -12.28 0.17
C LYS A 2 -4.83 -13.49 1.03
N SER A 3 -4.94 -14.70 0.51
CA SER A 3 -4.51 -15.92 1.19
C SER A 3 -2.98 -16.04 1.28
N VAL A 4 -2.25 -15.41 0.36
CA VAL A 4 -0.78 -15.46 0.28
C VAL A 4 -0.15 -14.28 1.01
N VAL A 5 -0.81 -13.13 1.00
CA VAL A 5 -0.34 -11.91 1.66
C VAL A 5 -1.37 -11.51 2.72
N PRO A 6 -1.18 -11.92 3.96
CA PRO A 6 -2.03 -11.48 5.06
C PRO A 6 -1.89 -9.96 5.24
N ASN A 7 -2.94 -9.33 5.71
CA ASN A 7 -2.98 -7.87 5.94
C ASN A 7 -2.80 -7.03 4.66
N TRP A 8 -3.18 -7.56 3.50
CA TRP A 8 -3.17 -6.82 2.24
C TRP A 8 -3.92 -5.49 2.38
N ARG A 9 -3.27 -4.40 1.96
CA ARG A 9 -3.85 -3.06 1.94
C ARG A 9 -4.08 -2.57 0.51
N ALA A 10 -3.03 -2.54 -0.30
CA ALA A 10 -3.09 -2.03 -1.66
C ALA A 10 -2.05 -2.66 -2.57
N PHE A 11 -2.37 -2.68 -3.86
CA PHE A 11 -1.44 -3.04 -4.92
C PHE A 11 -0.42 -1.92 -5.14
N LYS A 12 0.85 -2.28 -5.36
CA LYS A 12 1.90 -1.34 -5.72
C LYS A 12 2.36 -1.56 -7.16
N TYR A 13 2.85 -2.76 -7.47
CA TYR A 13 3.26 -3.14 -8.82
C TYR A 13 3.27 -4.66 -8.98
N LEU A 14 3.23 -5.10 -10.24
CA LEU A 14 3.55 -6.46 -10.65
C LEU A 14 4.58 -6.39 -11.77
N ARG A 15 5.67 -7.15 -11.67
CA ARG A 15 6.69 -7.23 -12.71
C ARG A 15 7.08 -8.66 -13.00
N LYS A 16 7.47 -8.94 -14.24
CA LYS A 16 8.12 -10.21 -14.59
C LYS A 16 9.52 -10.24 -13.97
N TYR A 17 9.84 -11.37 -13.41
CA TYR A 17 11.18 -11.68 -12.99
C TYR A 17 11.67 -12.88 -13.81
N ASP A 18 12.65 -12.66 -14.66
CA ASP A 18 13.29 -13.71 -15.43
C ASP A 18 14.63 -14.03 -14.77
N ASN A 19 14.75 -15.22 -14.21
CA ASN A 19 15.96 -15.70 -13.57
C ASN A 19 16.90 -16.40 -14.55
N THR A 20 16.51 -16.50 -15.83
CA THR A 20 17.30 -17.16 -16.90
C THR A 20 18.09 -16.17 -17.74
N VAL A 21 18.04 -14.87 -17.42
CA VAL A 21 18.72 -13.82 -18.18
C VAL A 21 20.23 -13.95 -17.99
N GLU A 22 20.94 -14.21 -19.08
CA GLU A 22 22.40 -14.22 -19.12
C GLU A 22 22.98 -12.81 -18.89
N VAL A 23 24.18 -12.77 -18.32
CA VAL A 23 24.89 -11.52 -18.07
C VAL A 23 25.08 -10.75 -19.39
N GLY A 24 24.49 -9.55 -19.48
CA GLY A 24 24.56 -8.68 -20.66
C GLY A 24 23.27 -8.53 -21.46
N GLN A 25 22.20 -9.24 -21.08
CA GLN A 25 20.87 -9.02 -21.67
C GLN A 25 20.14 -7.85 -21.00
N ASP A 26 19.16 -7.27 -21.70
CA ASP A 26 18.34 -6.17 -21.19
C ASP A 26 17.55 -6.59 -19.94
N LEU A 27 18.01 -6.12 -18.79
CA LEU A 27 17.41 -6.37 -17.47
C LEU A 27 16.24 -5.44 -17.16
N THR A 28 15.71 -4.70 -18.14
CA THR A 28 14.59 -3.79 -17.90
C THR A 28 13.38 -4.58 -17.35
N PRO A 29 12.95 -4.31 -16.12
CA PRO A 29 11.83 -5.01 -15.52
C PRO A 29 10.55 -4.68 -16.30
N LYS A 30 9.94 -5.69 -16.91
CA LYS A 30 8.65 -5.52 -17.59
C LYS A 30 7.54 -5.49 -16.56
N PHE A 31 7.01 -4.30 -16.31
CA PHE A 31 5.85 -4.12 -15.46
C PHE A 31 4.57 -4.51 -16.18
N PHE A 32 3.63 -5.05 -15.41
CA PHE A 32 2.27 -5.27 -15.85
C PHE A 32 1.46 -3.98 -15.63
N GLU A 33 0.62 -3.65 -16.60
CA GLU A 33 -0.34 -2.55 -16.46
C GLU A 33 -1.49 -3.00 -15.56
N LEU A 34 -1.77 -2.24 -14.51
CA LEU A 34 -2.96 -2.46 -13.69
C LEU A 34 -4.17 -1.84 -14.39
N ILE A 35 -5.14 -2.66 -14.74
CA ILE A 35 -6.39 -2.25 -15.38
C ILE A 35 -7.58 -2.55 -14.46
N THR A 36 -8.74 -1.98 -14.77
CA THR A 36 -9.97 -2.37 -14.07
C THR A 36 -10.61 -3.61 -14.70
N PRO A 37 -11.40 -4.39 -13.93
CA PRO A 37 -12.11 -5.55 -14.48
C PRO A 37 -12.99 -5.22 -15.69
N GLU A 38 -13.63 -4.04 -15.67
CA GLU A 38 -14.48 -3.55 -16.76
C GLU A 38 -13.68 -3.39 -18.05
N VAL A 39 -12.51 -2.74 -17.98
CA VAL A 39 -11.61 -2.59 -19.14
C VAL A 39 -11.11 -3.94 -19.64
N ALA A 40 -10.92 -4.91 -18.75
CA ALA A 40 -10.53 -6.26 -19.13
C ALA A 40 -11.63 -7.01 -19.89
N LEU A 41 -12.90 -6.72 -19.60
CA LEU A 41 -14.08 -7.31 -20.22
C LEU A 41 -14.51 -6.60 -21.48
N ASP A 42 -14.41 -5.27 -21.52
CA ASP A 42 -14.91 -4.44 -22.62
C ASP A 42 -14.05 -4.46 -23.91
N ASN A 43 -12.92 -5.11 -23.87
CA ASN A 43 -12.01 -5.11 -25.04
C ASN A 43 -12.41 -6.07 -26.17
N TYR A 44 -13.70 -6.19 -26.53
CA TYR A 44 -14.20 -6.86 -27.75
C TYR A 44 -13.40 -8.11 -28.18
N GLY A 45 -13.00 -8.95 -27.25
CA GLY A 45 -12.18 -10.12 -27.53
C GLY A 45 -10.68 -9.86 -27.76
N LEU A 46 -10.24 -8.60 -27.74
CA LEU A 46 -8.82 -8.27 -27.81
C LEU A 46 -8.19 -8.44 -26.43
N VAL A 47 -7.47 -9.54 -26.25
CA VAL A 47 -6.72 -9.82 -25.01
C VAL A 47 -5.53 -8.87 -24.94
N ARG A 48 -5.58 -7.90 -24.04
CA ARG A 48 -4.38 -7.13 -23.68
C ARG A 48 -3.43 -8.04 -22.91
N ASN A 49 -2.23 -8.22 -23.46
CA ASN A 49 -1.16 -8.94 -22.79
C ASN A 49 -0.38 -8.01 -21.85
N ASN A 50 0.24 -8.61 -20.85
CA ASN A 50 1.01 -7.91 -19.79
C ASN A 50 0.16 -6.94 -18.96
N THR A 51 -1.08 -7.34 -18.69
CA THR A 51 -2.02 -6.63 -17.82
C THR A 51 -2.39 -7.47 -16.61
N CYS A 52 -2.79 -6.79 -15.54
CA CYS A 52 -3.35 -7.45 -14.36
C CYS A 52 -4.51 -6.62 -13.80
N TYR A 53 -5.41 -7.27 -13.08
CA TYR A 53 -6.51 -6.61 -12.38
C TYR A 53 -6.90 -7.38 -11.13
N LEU A 54 -7.51 -6.67 -10.19
CA LEU A 54 -8.02 -7.26 -8.95
C LEU A 54 -9.50 -7.62 -9.14
N ALA A 55 -9.84 -8.88 -8.93
CA ALA A 55 -11.20 -9.38 -8.96
C ALA A 55 -11.52 -10.06 -7.61
N GLY A 56 -12.22 -9.34 -6.73
CA GLY A 56 -12.52 -9.82 -5.39
C GLY A 56 -11.25 -10.11 -4.59
N GLU A 57 -10.98 -11.38 -4.32
CA GLU A 57 -9.78 -11.83 -3.59
C GLU A 57 -8.67 -12.38 -4.50
N THR A 58 -8.87 -12.29 -5.81
CA THR A 58 -7.96 -12.85 -6.81
C THR A 58 -7.25 -11.74 -7.57
N LEU A 59 -5.96 -11.90 -7.82
CA LEU A 59 -5.20 -11.12 -8.77
C LEU A 59 -5.14 -11.89 -10.09
N GLU A 60 -5.86 -11.42 -11.08
CA GLU A 60 -5.86 -11.97 -12.42
C GLU A 60 -4.70 -11.39 -13.22
N ILE A 61 -3.91 -12.26 -13.85
CA ILE A 61 -2.71 -11.87 -14.59
C ILE A 61 -2.79 -12.41 -16.00
N ARG A 62 -2.65 -11.54 -16.99
CA ARG A 62 -2.59 -11.90 -18.40
C ARG A 62 -1.18 -11.70 -18.92
N SER A 63 -0.45 -12.79 -19.11
CA SER A 63 0.93 -12.80 -19.58
C SER A 63 1.06 -13.59 -20.87
N THR A 64 1.99 -13.19 -21.71
CA THR A 64 2.36 -13.92 -22.95
C THR A 64 3.21 -15.16 -22.68
N THR A 65 3.83 -15.26 -21.51
CA THR A 65 4.73 -16.37 -21.13
C THR A 65 4.19 -17.10 -19.91
N LYS A 66 4.20 -18.46 -19.96
CA LYS A 66 3.63 -19.29 -18.91
C LYS A 66 4.57 -19.55 -17.72
N ASP A 67 5.86 -19.58 -17.94
CA ASP A 67 6.85 -20.07 -16.95
C ASP A 67 7.73 -18.95 -16.41
N THR A 68 7.13 -17.82 -16.06
CA THR A 68 7.85 -16.67 -15.51
C THR A 68 7.55 -16.49 -14.04
N TYR A 69 8.59 -16.27 -13.26
CA TYR A 69 8.44 -15.77 -11.89
C TYR A 69 7.93 -14.32 -11.93
N MET A 70 7.02 -14.02 -11.03
CA MET A 70 6.44 -12.69 -10.91
C MET A 70 6.74 -12.13 -9.54
N LEU A 71 7.19 -10.87 -9.49
CA LEU A 71 7.39 -10.13 -8.27
C LEU A 71 6.20 -9.20 -8.05
N LEU A 72 5.44 -9.47 -6.99
CA LEU A 72 4.31 -8.66 -6.58
C LEU A 72 4.75 -7.70 -5.46
N GLY A 73 4.69 -6.41 -5.72
CA GLY A 73 4.83 -5.37 -4.72
C GLY A 73 3.45 -4.95 -4.20
N CYS A 74 3.27 -4.91 -2.90
CA CYS A 74 2.02 -4.51 -2.28
C CYS A 74 2.28 -3.73 -0.99
N TYR A 75 1.29 -2.94 -0.59
CA TYR A 75 1.23 -2.37 0.76
C TYR A 75 0.44 -3.31 1.65
N VAL A 76 0.89 -3.48 2.87
CA VAL A 76 0.20 -4.27 3.90
C VAL A 76 -0.15 -3.39 5.09
N HIS A 77 -1.25 -3.73 5.77
CA HIS A 77 -1.52 -3.12 7.06
C HIS A 77 -0.50 -3.59 8.07
N PRO A 78 0.02 -2.70 8.92
CA PRO A 78 0.90 -3.10 10.00
C PRO A 78 0.18 -4.05 10.95
N ASN A 79 0.90 -5.03 11.49
CA ASN A 79 0.37 -5.91 12.51
C ASN A 79 0.48 -5.23 13.88
N VAL A 80 -0.56 -4.48 14.27
CA VAL A 80 -0.60 -3.71 15.52
C VAL A 80 -1.05 -4.49 16.75
N VAL A 81 -1.22 -5.80 16.62
CA VAL A 81 -1.75 -6.66 17.71
C VAL A 81 -0.68 -7.04 18.74
N GLU A 82 0.59 -6.91 18.40
CA GLU A 82 1.68 -7.26 19.31
C GLU A 82 2.05 -6.07 20.22
N ALA A 83 2.14 -6.32 21.51
CA ALA A 83 2.55 -5.31 22.50
C ALA A 83 3.95 -4.73 22.25
N THR A 84 4.77 -5.44 21.50
CA THR A 84 6.13 -5.04 21.11
C THR A 84 6.18 -4.34 19.74
N TYR A 85 5.03 -4.16 19.08
CA TYR A 85 5.00 -3.50 17.79
C TYR A 85 5.46 -2.05 17.92
N SER A 86 6.45 -1.68 17.14
CA SER A 86 6.88 -0.31 16.96
C SER A 86 6.93 0.03 15.48
N SER A 87 6.48 1.23 15.14
CA SER A 87 6.57 1.76 13.78
C SER A 87 7.52 2.97 13.76
N TRP A 88 8.08 3.27 12.59
CA TRP A 88 8.87 4.49 12.43
C TRP A 88 8.07 5.77 12.78
N ILE A 89 6.74 5.76 12.57
CA ILE A 89 5.85 6.85 13.00
C ILE A 89 5.86 6.97 14.52
N ALA A 90 5.77 5.87 15.26
CA ALA A 90 5.80 5.89 16.71
C ALA A 90 7.16 6.36 17.25
N THR A 91 8.23 6.10 16.51
CA THR A 91 9.60 6.51 16.91
C THR A 91 9.89 7.97 16.56
N GLU A 92 9.56 8.40 15.34
CA GLU A 92 9.90 9.75 14.86
C GLU A 92 8.81 10.78 15.18
N TYR A 93 7.54 10.37 15.25
CA TYR A 93 6.36 11.24 15.47
C TYR A 93 5.43 10.74 16.57
N PRO A 94 5.92 10.46 17.78
CA PRO A 94 5.10 9.89 18.86
C PRO A 94 3.92 10.82 19.22
N TYR A 95 4.09 12.11 19.12
CA TYR A 95 3.05 13.08 19.46
C TYR A 95 1.87 13.08 18.47
N ALA A 96 2.05 12.64 17.23
CA ALA A 96 0.94 12.45 16.30
C ALA A 96 -0.05 11.40 16.84
N ILE A 97 0.47 10.32 17.41
CA ILE A 97 -0.34 9.25 18.01
C ILE A 97 -0.92 9.71 19.35
N ILE A 98 -0.11 10.32 20.21
CA ILE A 98 -0.51 10.75 21.56
C ILE A 98 -1.62 11.78 21.49
N TYR A 99 -1.48 12.84 20.68
CA TYR A 99 -2.49 13.88 20.55
C TYR A 99 -3.77 13.35 19.89
N GLY A 100 -3.64 12.48 18.88
CA GLY A 100 -4.81 11.84 18.26
C GLY A 100 -5.60 10.98 19.25
N ALA A 101 -4.92 10.17 20.05
CA ALA A 101 -5.54 9.37 21.09
C ALA A 101 -6.17 10.24 22.19
N ALA A 102 -5.48 11.29 22.64
CA ALA A 102 -6.00 12.22 23.65
C ALA A 102 -7.27 12.94 23.15
N ALA A 103 -7.31 13.38 21.90
CA ALA A 103 -8.50 14.01 21.30
C ALA A 103 -9.71 13.06 21.36
N ILE A 104 -9.53 11.80 21.02
CA ILE A 104 -10.60 10.79 21.07
C ILE A 104 -11.07 10.59 22.51
N ILE A 105 -10.16 10.44 23.46
CA ILE A 105 -10.50 10.22 24.87
C ILE A 105 -11.27 11.43 25.43
N PHE A 106 -10.78 12.66 25.22
CA PHE A 106 -11.44 13.86 25.69
C PHE A 106 -12.84 14.04 25.09
N SER A 107 -13.02 13.75 23.82
CA SER A 107 -14.33 13.77 23.18
C SER A 107 -15.29 12.75 23.81
N GLN A 108 -14.81 11.52 24.08
CA GLN A 108 -15.64 10.48 24.69
C GLN A 108 -16.11 10.79 26.13
N ILE A 109 -15.31 11.54 26.88
CA ILE A 109 -15.67 11.95 28.27
C ILE A 109 -16.33 13.32 28.33
N GLY A 110 -16.62 13.97 27.19
CA GLY A 110 -17.37 15.20 27.10
C GLY A 110 -16.56 16.49 27.28
N TYR A 111 -15.24 16.43 27.22
CA TYR A 111 -14.33 17.59 27.27
C TYR A 111 -14.04 18.13 25.87
N GLU A 112 -15.05 18.73 25.22
CA GLU A 112 -14.99 19.12 23.81
C GLU A 112 -13.90 20.17 23.49
N GLU A 113 -13.66 21.13 24.39
CA GLU A 113 -12.64 22.16 24.22
C GLU A 113 -11.23 21.54 24.20
N GLN A 114 -10.95 20.63 25.13
CA GLN A 114 -9.69 19.91 25.21
C GLN A 114 -9.52 18.95 24.03
N ALA A 115 -10.60 18.28 23.61
CA ALA A 115 -10.60 17.44 22.43
C ALA A 115 -10.24 18.24 21.17
N GLY A 116 -10.84 19.43 20.99
CA GLY A 116 -10.53 20.34 19.90
C GLY A 116 -9.07 20.79 19.88
N SER A 117 -8.54 21.14 21.04
CA SER A 117 -7.13 21.54 21.20
C SER A 117 -6.17 20.41 20.84
N MET A 118 -6.42 19.19 21.31
CA MET A 118 -5.62 18.02 21.00
C MET A 118 -5.71 17.65 19.52
N GLN A 119 -6.88 17.77 18.90
CA GLN A 119 -7.06 17.53 17.47
C GLN A 119 -6.26 18.51 16.61
N GLN A 120 -6.20 19.77 16.99
CA GLN A 120 -5.37 20.76 16.29
C GLN A 120 -3.89 20.41 16.36
N LEU A 121 -3.39 20.03 17.54
CA LEU A 121 -2.00 19.57 17.71
C LEU A 121 -1.72 18.30 16.91
N ALA A 122 -2.64 17.34 16.89
CA ALA A 122 -2.51 16.15 16.06
C ALA A 122 -2.41 16.49 14.57
N ASN A 123 -3.25 17.41 14.09
CA ASN A 123 -3.25 17.84 12.68
C ASN A 123 -1.93 18.51 12.28
N LEU A 124 -1.30 19.29 13.17
CA LEU A 124 0.02 19.86 12.93
C LEU A 124 1.07 18.76 12.74
N GLN A 125 1.06 17.75 13.60
CA GLN A 125 1.97 16.60 13.49
C GLN A 125 1.74 15.79 12.22
N TYR A 126 0.48 15.55 11.82
CA TYR A 126 0.14 14.86 10.58
C TYR A 126 0.60 15.62 9.35
N ASN A 127 0.47 16.95 9.33
CA ASN A 127 0.96 17.76 8.22
C ASN A 127 2.48 17.68 8.07
N GLN A 128 3.23 17.71 9.17
CA GLN A 128 4.68 17.53 9.15
C GLN A 128 5.07 16.14 8.62
N LEU A 129 4.37 15.11 9.07
CA LEU A 129 4.55 13.74 8.60
C LEU A 129 4.30 13.63 7.09
N LEU A 130 3.20 14.19 6.59
CA LEU A 130 2.87 14.18 5.16
C LEU A 130 3.91 14.90 4.32
N GLN A 131 4.41 16.04 4.78
CA GLN A 131 5.48 16.76 4.09
C GLN A 131 6.75 15.94 3.98
N GLN A 132 7.12 15.19 5.02
CA GLN A 132 8.27 14.30 4.97
C GLN A 132 8.09 13.11 4.03
N ILE A 133 6.90 12.49 4.02
CA ILE A 133 6.58 11.40 3.10
C ILE A 133 6.70 11.88 1.65
N VAL A 134 6.14 13.05 1.34
CA VAL A 134 6.24 13.63 0.00
C VAL A 134 7.68 13.98 -0.37
N ALA A 135 8.46 14.52 0.56
CA ALA A 135 9.87 14.87 0.33
C ALA A 135 10.77 13.63 0.11
N ARG A 136 10.43 12.48 0.72
CA ARG A 136 11.15 11.22 0.52
C ARG A 136 10.76 10.49 -0.77
N GLY A 137 9.69 10.93 -1.45
CA GLY A 137 9.22 10.32 -2.71
C GLY A 137 8.60 8.92 -2.53
N ASP A 138 8.12 8.62 -1.34
CA ASP A 138 7.46 7.36 -0.98
C ASP A 138 5.96 7.35 -1.34
#